data_b7d705c0581437f5220e0987736ebd9b
#
_entry.id   b7d705c0581437f5220e0987736ebd9b
#
_cell.length_a   1.000
_cell.length_b   1.000
_cell.length_c   1.000
_cell.angle_alpha   90.00
_cell.angle_beta   90.00
_cell.angle_gamma   90.00
#
_symmetry.space_group_name_H-M   'P 1'
#
loop_
_entity.id
_entity.type
_entity.pdbx_description
1 polymer ?
#
loop_
_entity_poly.entity_id
_entity_poly.type
_entity_poly.pdbx_seq_one_letter_code
_entity_poly.pdbx_strand_id
1 'polypeptide(L)'
;MLKVGILSDTHCTLIPQLFNFFKDVDELWHAGDIGNIETADALANFKPLRAVHGNIDDHVVRMQYPEDLFFHVEDVNVYMTHIGGYPGHYMPEVKYILEEKKPDLYICGHSHILKVIYDKKLNLLHINPGAAGNSGFHKQITFIRMVIDGKTFKDTEIFQLDRNSRSF
;
A
#
# COMPACT_ATOMS: atom_id res chain seq x y z
N MET A 1 2.02 0.70 19.76
CA MET A 1 2.42 1.70 18.72
C MET A 1 3.20 0.99 17.64
N LEU A 2 2.70 1.02 16.40
CA LEU A 2 3.25 0.30 15.24
C LEU A 2 3.65 1.29 14.15
N LYS A 3 4.89 1.21 13.68
CA LYS A 3 5.38 2.01 12.55
C LYS A 3 5.28 1.18 11.27
N VAL A 4 4.54 1.67 10.28
CA VAL A 4 4.30 0.93 9.04
C VAL A 4 4.78 1.70 7.82
N GLY A 5 5.34 0.98 6.87
CA GLY A 5 5.60 1.46 5.52
C GLY A 5 4.53 0.94 4.57
N ILE A 6 3.95 1.81 3.78
CA ILE A 6 2.88 1.48 2.83
C ILE A 6 3.35 1.82 1.43
N LEU A 7 3.31 0.83 0.54
CA LEU A 7 3.75 0.95 -0.85
C LEU A 7 2.88 0.12 -1.77
N SER A 8 2.95 0.40 -3.07
CA SER A 8 2.22 -0.34 -4.11
C SER A 8 2.90 -0.17 -5.46
N ASP A 9 2.54 -1.04 -6.40
CA ASP A 9 2.90 -0.86 -7.81
C ASP A 9 4.42 -0.69 -8.02
N THR A 10 5.18 -1.61 -7.43
CA THR A 10 6.64 -1.66 -7.58
C THR A 10 7.05 -2.14 -8.97
N HIS A 11 6.26 -3.01 -9.59
CA HIS A 11 6.53 -3.54 -10.95
C HIS A 11 8.01 -3.96 -11.12
N CYS A 12 8.51 -4.78 -10.21
CA CYS A 12 9.89 -5.28 -10.18
C CYS A 12 10.98 -4.24 -9.86
N THR A 13 10.62 -3.00 -9.51
CA THR A 13 11.59 -1.94 -9.24
C THR A 13 11.55 -1.52 -7.77
N LEU A 14 12.70 -1.61 -7.11
CA LEU A 14 12.91 -1.13 -5.75
C LEU A 14 14.06 -0.11 -5.77
N ILE A 15 13.73 1.18 -5.68
CA ILE A 15 14.75 2.22 -5.66
C ILE A 15 15.50 2.22 -4.32
N PRO A 16 16.79 2.56 -4.28
CA PRO A 16 17.57 2.56 -3.04
C PRO A 16 17.01 3.43 -1.93
N GLN A 17 16.37 4.55 -2.27
CA GLN A 17 15.75 5.47 -1.33
C GLN A 17 14.63 4.83 -0.52
N LEU A 18 13.95 3.80 -1.06
CA LEU A 18 12.89 3.05 -0.38
C LEU A 18 13.41 2.43 0.91
N PHE A 19 14.55 1.76 0.85
CA PHE A 19 15.14 1.10 2.01
C PHE A 19 15.57 2.10 3.08
N ASN A 20 16.12 3.24 2.68
CA ASN A 20 16.47 4.31 3.62
C ASN A 20 15.23 4.93 4.28
N PHE A 21 14.17 5.17 3.52
CA PHE A 21 12.93 5.75 4.03
C PHE A 21 12.22 4.81 5.02
N PHE A 22 12.25 3.50 4.74
CA PHE A 22 11.60 2.49 5.57
C PHE A 22 12.50 1.84 6.63
N LYS A 23 13.71 2.33 6.85
CA LYS A 23 14.66 1.70 7.80
C LYS A 23 14.11 1.55 9.21
N ASP A 24 13.30 2.50 9.66
CA ASP A 24 12.78 2.59 11.03
C ASP A 24 11.33 2.11 11.18
N VAL A 25 10.71 1.54 10.12
CA VAL A 25 9.37 0.93 10.24
C VAL A 25 9.47 -0.49 10.79
N ASP A 26 8.39 -0.94 11.40
CA ASP A 26 8.27 -2.30 11.95
C ASP A 26 7.81 -3.29 10.91
N GLU A 27 6.89 -2.90 10.03
CA GLU A 27 6.32 -3.72 8.97
C GLU A 27 6.20 -2.94 7.66
N LEU A 28 6.18 -3.68 6.53
CA LEU A 28 5.81 -3.17 5.21
C LEU A 28 4.48 -3.75 4.77
N TRP A 29 3.63 -2.92 4.18
CA TRP A 29 2.34 -3.30 3.59
C TRP A 29 2.33 -2.93 2.11
N HIS A 30 2.18 -3.93 1.25
CA HIS A 30 2.24 -3.77 -0.21
C HIS A 30 0.87 -4.04 -0.83
N ALA A 31 0.31 -3.06 -1.51
CA ALA A 31 -1.05 -3.10 -2.07
C ALA A 31 -1.12 -3.66 -3.50
N GLY A 32 -0.16 -4.51 -3.91
CA GLY A 32 -0.26 -5.26 -5.17
C GLY A 32 0.55 -4.67 -6.34
N ASP A 33 0.57 -5.41 -7.44
CA ASP A 33 1.45 -5.19 -8.60
C ASP A 33 2.91 -5.14 -8.17
N ILE A 34 3.31 -6.21 -7.48
CA ILE A 34 4.67 -6.41 -6.99
C ILE A 34 5.64 -6.58 -8.16
N GLY A 35 5.25 -7.43 -9.12
CA GLY A 35 5.99 -7.69 -10.34
C GLY A 35 6.51 -9.12 -10.43
N ASN A 36 7.30 -9.54 -9.47
CA ASN A 36 7.82 -10.91 -9.39
C ASN A 36 8.09 -11.30 -7.93
N ILE A 37 8.35 -12.58 -7.71
CA ILE A 37 8.57 -13.10 -6.36
C ILE A 37 9.88 -12.60 -5.76
N GLU A 38 10.90 -12.36 -6.57
CA GLU A 38 12.21 -11.83 -6.13
C GLU A 38 12.03 -10.43 -5.49
N THR A 39 11.17 -9.61 -6.06
CA THR A 39 10.83 -8.29 -5.49
C THR A 39 10.15 -8.43 -4.14
N ALA A 40 9.17 -9.34 -4.04
CA ALA A 40 8.49 -9.63 -2.77
C ALA A 40 9.48 -10.16 -1.72
N ASP A 41 10.36 -11.08 -2.11
CA ASP A 41 11.35 -11.65 -1.21
C ASP A 41 12.36 -10.60 -0.72
N ALA A 42 12.77 -9.68 -1.57
CA ALA A 42 13.66 -8.58 -1.18
C ALA A 42 13.01 -7.69 -0.11
N LEU A 43 11.72 -7.39 -0.25
CA LEU A 43 10.95 -6.63 0.75
C LEU A 43 10.78 -7.44 2.05
N ALA A 44 10.42 -8.72 1.94
CA ALA A 44 10.20 -9.60 3.09
C ALA A 44 11.50 -9.86 3.88
N ASN A 45 12.64 -9.91 3.21
CA ASN A 45 13.94 -10.02 3.87
C ASN A 45 14.37 -8.73 4.57
N PHE A 46 13.86 -7.59 4.10
CA PHE A 46 14.15 -6.29 4.70
C PHE A 46 13.31 -6.02 5.96
N LYS A 47 11.99 -6.25 5.88
CA LYS A 47 11.03 -6.07 6.99
C LYS A 47 9.91 -7.10 6.88
N PRO A 48 9.23 -7.45 7.99
CA PRO A 48 7.99 -8.23 7.91
C PRO A 48 7.02 -7.62 6.89
N LEU A 49 6.54 -8.44 5.95
CA LEU A 49 5.75 -8.01 4.81
C LEU A 49 4.34 -8.56 4.88
N ARG A 50 3.33 -7.68 4.80
CA ARG A 50 1.96 -8.03 4.44
C ARG A 50 1.72 -7.52 3.03
N ALA A 51 1.22 -8.37 2.15
CA ALA A 51 1.01 -7.99 0.76
C ALA A 51 -0.22 -8.66 0.17
N VAL A 52 -0.80 -8.01 -0.81
CA VAL A 52 -1.78 -8.60 -1.73
C VAL A 52 -1.16 -8.65 -3.12
N HIS A 53 -1.65 -9.53 -4.00
CA HIS A 53 -1.26 -9.49 -5.40
C HIS A 53 -2.13 -8.49 -6.17
N GLY A 54 -1.59 -7.96 -7.25
CA GLY A 54 -2.30 -7.11 -8.20
C GLY A 54 -2.58 -7.82 -9.52
N ASN A 55 -3.11 -7.07 -10.47
CA ASN A 55 -3.53 -7.62 -11.77
C ASN A 55 -2.37 -8.05 -12.66
N ILE A 56 -1.18 -7.48 -12.51
CA ILE A 56 -0.01 -7.89 -13.31
C ILE A 56 0.79 -9.03 -12.68
N ASP A 57 0.51 -9.37 -11.43
CA ASP A 57 1.27 -10.37 -10.70
C ASP A 57 1.00 -11.78 -11.25
N ASP A 58 2.08 -12.54 -11.41
CA ASP A 58 2.03 -13.89 -11.93
C ASP A 58 1.53 -14.93 -10.92
N HIS A 59 1.40 -16.15 -11.36
CA HIS A 59 0.91 -17.25 -10.53
C HIS A 59 1.79 -17.54 -9.32
N VAL A 60 3.11 -17.31 -9.37
CA VAL A 60 4.01 -17.54 -8.23
C VAL A 60 3.72 -16.53 -7.11
N VAL A 61 3.58 -15.25 -7.46
CA VAL A 61 3.20 -14.19 -6.51
C VAL A 61 1.79 -14.46 -5.95
N ARG A 62 0.83 -14.83 -6.81
CA ARG A 62 -0.56 -15.11 -6.41
C ARG A 62 -0.70 -16.31 -5.48
N MET A 63 0.16 -17.30 -5.60
CA MET A 63 0.18 -18.44 -4.68
C MET A 63 0.64 -18.05 -3.27
N GLN A 64 1.50 -17.06 -3.16
CA GLN A 64 2.08 -16.65 -1.87
C GLN A 64 1.30 -15.51 -1.22
N TYR A 65 0.72 -14.60 -2.01
CA TYR A 65 -0.01 -13.43 -1.52
C TYR A 65 -1.45 -13.43 -2.02
N PRO A 66 -2.45 -13.21 -1.14
CA PRO A 66 -3.86 -13.25 -1.52
C PRO A 66 -4.27 -12.02 -2.34
N GLU A 67 -5.48 -12.07 -2.90
CA GLU A 67 -6.09 -10.94 -3.61
C GLU A 67 -6.43 -9.79 -2.68
N ASP A 68 -6.90 -10.11 -1.47
CA ASP A 68 -7.22 -9.14 -0.43
C ASP A 68 -6.79 -9.64 0.96
N LEU A 69 -6.57 -8.70 1.86
CA LEU A 69 -6.26 -8.96 3.25
C LEU A 69 -7.16 -8.13 4.16
N PHE A 70 -7.70 -8.80 5.17
CA PHE A 70 -8.36 -8.17 6.29
C PHE A 70 -7.63 -8.58 7.57
N PHE A 71 -7.06 -7.60 8.28
CA PHE A 71 -6.26 -7.88 9.48
C PHE A 71 -6.42 -6.80 10.54
N HIS A 72 -6.04 -7.13 11.76
CA HIS A 72 -6.12 -6.26 12.91
C HIS A 72 -4.72 -5.95 13.45
N VAL A 73 -4.43 -4.68 13.67
CA VAL A 73 -3.18 -4.21 14.30
C VAL A 73 -3.49 -3.06 15.26
N GLU A 74 -2.82 -3.04 16.42
CA GLU A 74 -3.19 -2.11 17.48
C GLU A 74 -4.70 -2.22 17.76
N ASP A 75 -5.46 -1.15 17.70
CA ASP A 75 -6.91 -1.14 17.88
C ASP A 75 -7.67 -0.86 16.58
N VAL A 76 -7.04 -1.08 15.41
CA VAL A 76 -7.64 -0.79 14.11
C VAL A 76 -7.78 -2.03 13.24
N ASN A 77 -8.87 -2.08 12.49
CA ASN A 77 -9.11 -3.05 11.44
C ASN A 77 -8.66 -2.48 10.11
N VAL A 78 -7.83 -3.24 9.38
CA VAL A 78 -7.28 -2.84 8.10
C VAL A 78 -7.80 -3.76 7.00
N TYR A 79 -8.27 -3.17 5.91
CA TYR A 79 -8.59 -3.87 4.68
C TYR A 79 -7.66 -3.39 3.57
N MET A 80 -7.07 -4.32 2.84
CA MET A 80 -6.16 -4.03 1.74
C MET A 80 -6.49 -4.88 0.54
N THR A 81 -6.61 -4.25 -0.63
CA THR A 81 -6.77 -4.90 -1.93
C THR A 81 -6.10 -4.04 -3.00
N HIS A 82 -5.83 -4.59 -4.19
CA HIS A 82 -5.12 -3.83 -5.22
C HIS A 82 -6.03 -2.85 -5.96
N ILE A 83 -7.15 -3.32 -6.50
CA ILE A 83 -8.07 -2.51 -7.31
C ILE A 83 -9.30 -2.14 -6.49
N GLY A 84 -9.41 -0.88 -6.07
CA GLY A 84 -10.46 -0.51 -5.16
C GLY A 84 -11.20 0.80 -5.42
N GLY A 85 -10.61 1.68 -6.20
CA GLY A 85 -11.15 3.02 -6.41
C GLY A 85 -10.82 3.98 -5.27
N TYR A 86 -11.70 4.92 -4.98
CA TYR A 86 -11.47 5.99 -3.99
C TYR A 86 -12.82 6.49 -3.44
N PRO A 87 -12.84 7.29 -2.37
CA PRO A 87 -14.08 7.77 -1.78
C PRO A 87 -15.04 8.40 -2.80
N GLY A 88 -16.28 7.91 -2.82
CA GLY A 88 -17.32 8.27 -3.79
C GLY A 88 -17.25 7.49 -5.12
N HIS A 89 -16.19 6.74 -5.37
CA HIS A 89 -15.95 6.00 -6.62
C HIS A 89 -15.31 4.64 -6.37
N TYR A 90 -15.67 3.98 -5.27
CA TYR A 90 -15.20 2.62 -5.01
C TYR A 90 -15.74 1.63 -6.03
N MET A 91 -14.93 0.61 -6.35
CA MET A 91 -15.43 -0.56 -7.07
C MET A 91 -16.62 -1.16 -6.31
N PRO A 92 -17.69 -1.64 -6.99
CA PRO A 92 -18.89 -2.12 -6.32
C PRO A 92 -18.63 -3.20 -5.27
N GLU A 93 -17.78 -4.18 -5.57
CA GLU A 93 -17.41 -5.26 -4.65
C GLU A 93 -16.69 -4.73 -3.41
N VAL A 94 -15.80 -3.78 -3.61
CA VAL A 94 -15.04 -3.13 -2.52
C VAL A 94 -15.98 -2.32 -1.64
N LYS A 95 -16.86 -1.53 -2.26
CA LYS A 95 -17.85 -0.75 -1.51
C LYS A 95 -18.69 -1.63 -0.61
N TYR A 96 -19.17 -2.77 -1.12
CA TYR A 96 -19.93 -3.74 -0.33
C TYR A 96 -19.13 -4.24 0.88
N ILE A 97 -17.85 -4.61 0.68
CA ILE A 97 -16.97 -5.08 1.76
C ILE A 97 -16.74 -3.98 2.80
N LEU A 98 -16.49 -2.74 2.36
CA LEU A 98 -16.27 -1.60 3.25
C LEU A 98 -17.50 -1.31 4.12
N GLU A 99 -18.71 -1.42 3.55
CA GLU A 99 -19.97 -1.22 4.26
C GLU A 99 -20.24 -2.34 5.26
N GLU A 100 -19.93 -3.61 4.92
CA GLU A 100 -20.17 -4.77 5.75
C GLU A 100 -19.09 -4.94 6.85
N LYS A 101 -17.81 -4.83 6.48
CA LYS A 101 -16.69 -5.09 7.40
C LYS A 101 -16.28 -3.88 8.22
N LYS A 102 -16.58 -2.68 7.74
CA LYS A 102 -16.30 -1.39 8.42
C LYS A 102 -14.87 -1.29 8.95
N PRO A 103 -13.84 -1.43 8.07
CA PRO A 103 -12.47 -1.23 8.50
C PRO A 103 -12.23 0.22 8.91
N ASP A 104 -11.23 0.44 9.76
CA ASP A 104 -10.78 1.78 10.15
C ASP A 104 -9.81 2.37 9.11
N LEU A 105 -9.08 1.49 8.41
CA LEU A 105 -8.11 1.84 7.37
C LEU A 105 -8.33 0.97 6.14
N TYR A 106 -8.44 1.62 4.98
CA TYR A 106 -8.54 0.95 3.69
C TYR A 106 -7.39 1.37 2.77
N ILE A 107 -6.65 0.38 2.26
CA ILE A 107 -5.48 0.59 1.41
C ILE A 107 -5.69 -0.09 0.06
N CYS A 108 -5.44 0.64 -1.03
CA CYS A 108 -5.40 0.08 -2.38
C CYS A 108 -4.27 0.71 -3.21
N GLY A 109 -4.11 0.23 -4.45
CA GLY A 109 -3.13 0.73 -5.41
C GLY A 109 -3.73 0.91 -6.80
N HIS A 110 -3.08 0.36 -7.81
CA HIS A 110 -3.51 0.27 -9.20
C HIS A 110 -3.54 1.59 -9.98
N SER A 111 -4.13 2.66 -9.45
CA SER A 111 -4.24 3.94 -10.15
C SER A 111 -2.89 4.68 -10.29
N HIS A 112 -1.88 4.31 -9.50
CA HIS A 112 -0.61 5.02 -9.38
C HIS A 112 -0.77 6.47 -8.85
N ILE A 113 -1.93 6.80 -8.30
CA ILE A 113 -2.25 8.15 -7.81
C ILE A 113 -2.23 8.16 -6.28
N LEU A 114 -1.28 8.90 -5.72
CA LEU A 114 -1.22 9.12 -4.28
C LEU A 114 -2.51 9.76 -3.77
N LYS A 115 -3.11 9.16 -2.75
CA LYS A 115 -4.33 9.67 -2.13
C LYS A 115 -4.38 9.28 -0.66
N VAL A 116 -4.51 10.26 0.21
CA VAL A 116 -4.71 10.07 1.65
C VAL A 116 -5.93 10.91 2.05
N ILE A 117 -7.07 10.25 2.23
CA ILE A 117 -8.36 10.93 2.43
C ILE A 117 -9.16 10.20 3.50
N TYR A 118 -9.70 10.95 4.46
CA TYR A 118 -10.69 10.43 5.39
C TYR A 118 -12.08 10.42 4.75
N ASP A 119 -12.64 9.22 4.59
CA ASP A 119 -14.01 9.04 4.09
C ASP A 119 -15.00 9.17 5.24
N LYS A 120 -15.66 10.32 5.31
CA LYS A 120 -16.64 10.62 6.37
C LYS A 120 -17.89 9.74 6.27
N LYS A 121 -18.27 9.27 5.07
CA LYS A 121 -19.46 8.44 4.88
C LYS A 121 -19.27 7.04 5.45
N LEU A 122 -18.09 6.47 5.24
CA LEU A 122 -17.76 5.13 5.71
C LEU A 122 -16.93 5.13 7.00
N ASN A 123 -16.57 6.31 7.50
CA ASN A 123 -15.79 6.49 8.73
C ASN A 123 -14.47 5.69 8.71
N LEU A 124 -13.72 5.84 7.63
CA LEU A 124 -12.44 5.17 7.46
C LEU A 124 -11.38 6.11 6.85
N LEU A 125 -10.11 5.81 7.11
CA LEU A 125 -9.00 6.43 6.39
C LEU A 125 -8.74 5.64 5.11
N HIS A 126 -8.81 6.31 3.95
CA HIS A 126 -8.43 5.74 2.66
C HIS A 126 -7.02 6.15 2.29
N ILE A 127 -6.18 5.16 1.93
CA ILE A 127 -4.82 5.40 1.46
C ILE A 127 -4.60 4.65 0.14
N ASN A 128 -4.15 5.38 -0.87
CA ASN A 128 -3.45 4.84 -2.02
C ASN A 128 -2.04 5.44 -1.98
N PRO A 129 -0.98 4.65 -1.79
CA PRO A 129 0.37 5.20 -1.65
C PRO A 129 0.97 5.71 -2.97
N GLY A 130 0.24 5.57 -4.08
CA GLY A 130 0.78 5.81 -5.41
C GLY A 130 1.70 4.68 -5.86
N ALA A 131 2.46 4.88 -6.92
CA ALA A 131 3.37 3.87 -7.43
C ALA A 131 4.78 4.05 -6.86
N ALA A 132 5.32 3.00 -6.25
CA ALA A 132 6.68 2.96 -5.73
C ALA A 132 7.72 2.61 -6.81
N GLY A 133 7.28 2.07 -7.93
CA GLY A 133 8.11 1.73 -9.09
C GLY A 133 8.16 2.82 -10.15
N ASN A 134 8.83 2.51 -11.25
CA ASN A 134 9.04 3.44 -12.36
C ASN A 134 8.24 3.09 -13.63
N SER A 135 7.32 2.14 -13.55
CA SER A 135 6.50 1.68 -14.66
C SER A 135 5.07 2.23 -14.57
N GLY A 136 4.57 2.82 -15.64
CA GLY A 136 3.22 3.37 -15.74
C GLY A 136 3.18 4.84 -16.17
N PHE A 137 2.07 5.53 -15.93
CA PHE A 137 1.84 6.90 -16.37
C PHE A 137 2.10 7.96 -15.28
N HIS A 138 2.41 7.54 -14.06
CA HIS A 138 2.69 8.45 -12.95
C HIS A 138 3.99 9.26 -13.19
N LYS A 139 4.03 10.47 -12.69
CA LYS A 139 5.20 11.36 -12.76
C LYS A 139 6.06 11.31 -11.52
N GLN A 140 5.47 10.97 -10.38
CA GLN A 140 6.12 10.90 -9.08
C GLN A 140 6.13 9.47 -8.57
N ILE A 141 7.31 8.99 -8.15
CA ILE A 141 7.43 7.79 -7.34
C ILE A 141 7.04 8.17 -5.92
N THR A 142 6.11 7.45 -5.32
CA THR A 142 5.61 7.76 -3.98
C THR A 142 5.46 6.50 -3.13
N PHE A 143 5.67 6.66 -1.84
CA PHE A 143 5.33 5.70 -0.80
C PHE A 143 5.20 6.42 0.53
N ILE A 144 4.60 5.76 1.52
CA ILE A 144 4.17 6.39 2.77
C ILE A 144 4.74 5.61 3.95
N ARG A 145 5.09 6.31 5.02
CA ARG A 145 5.22 5.71 6.34
C ARG A 145 4.36 6.46 7.34
N MET A 146 3.85 5.74 8.32
CA MET A 146 3.00 6.31 9.36
C MET A 146 3.09 5.50 10.65
N VAL A 147 2.58 6.07 11.72
CA VAL A 147 2.47 5.42 13.02
C VAL A 147 1.00 5.14 13.32
N ILE A 148 0.71 3.91 13.74
CA ILE A 148 -0.59 3.53 14.30
C ILE A 148 -0.42 3.37 15.80
N ASP A 149 -1.18 4.15 16.58
CA ASP A 149 -1.12 4.15 18.03
C ASP A 149 -2.53 4.02 18.59
N GLY A 150 -2.88 2.81 19.05
CA GLY A 150 -4.26 2.49 19.35
C GLY A 150 -5.15 2.65 18.13
N LYS A 151 -6.07 3.60 18.16
CA LYS A 151 -6.95 3.97 17.02
C LYS A 151 -6.48 5.19 16.26
N THR A 152 -5.32 5.75 16.62
CA THR A 152 -4.84 7.01 16.04
C THR A 152 -3.82 6.75 14.94
N PHE A 153 -4.03 7.38 13.80
CA PHE A 153 -3.05 7.46 12.71
C PHE A 153 -2.29 8.77 12.83
N LYS A 154 -0.97 8.71 12.95
CA LYS A 154 -0.13 9.89 13.18
C LYS A 154 1.21 9.80 12.48
N ASP A 155 1.93 10.91 12.47
CA ASP A 155 3.29 11.02 11.92
C ASP A 155 3.38 10.47 10.48
N THR A 156 2.37 10.80 9.67
CA THR A 156 2.32 10.38 8.27
C THR A 156 3.31 11.18 7.45
N GLU A 157 4.22 10.48 6.81
CA GLU A 157 5.21 11.07 5.91
C GLU A 157 5.10 10.44 4.53
N ILE A 158 5.21 11.27 3.50
CA ILE A 158 5.15 10.86 2.10
C ILE A 158 6.53 11.06 1.48
N PHE A 159 7.08 9.99 0.91
CA PHE A 159 8.24 10.11 0.02
C PHE A 159 7.76 10.47 -1.37
N GLN A 160 8.43 11.43 -2.00
CA GLN A 160 8.19 11.82 -3.39
C GLN A 160 9.51 11.99 -4.13
N LEU A 161 9.59 11.41 -5.32
CA LEU A 161 10.73 11.57 -6.22
C LEU A 161 10.22 11.66 -7.66
N ASP A 162 10.66 12.65 -8.41
CA ASP A 162 10.36 12.74 -9.83
C ASP A 162 10.89 11.49 -10.55
N ARG A 163 10.02 10.79 -11.28
CA ARG A 163 10.35 9.54 -11.97
C ARG A 163 11.48 9.72 -13.00
N ASN A 164 11.60 10.90 -13.57
CA ASN A 164 12.64 11.23 -14.54
C ASN A 164 13.92 11.76 -13.88
N SER A 165 13.98 11.81 -12.55
CA SER A 165 15.19 12.23 -11.83
C SER A 165 16.32 11.24 -12.08
N ARG A 166 17.54 11.77 -12.27
CA ARG A 166 18.77 10.97 -12.41
C ARG A 166 19.36 10.54 -11.07
N SER A 167 18.63 10.74 -9.98
CA SER A 167 19.08 10.46 -8.60
C SER A 167 18.79 9.02 -8.12
N PHE A 168 18.72 8.08 -9.04
CA PHE A 168 18.54 6.66 -8.72
C PHE A 168 19.86 5.99 -8.43
#